data_fcec520ab7cc771e1b49c40f6ef29832
#
_entry.id   fcec520ab7cc771e1b49c40f6ef29832
#
_cell.length_a   1.000
_cell.length_b   1.000
_cell.length_c   1.000
_cell.angle_alpha   90.00
_cell.angle_beta   90.00
_cell.angle_gamma   90.00
#
_symmetry.space_group_name_H-M   'P 1'
#
loop_
_entity.id
_entity.type
_entity.pdbx_description
1 polymer ?
#
loop_
_entity_poly.entity_id
_entity_poly.type
_entity_poly.pdbx_seq_one_letter_code
_entity_poly.pdbx_strand_id
1 'polypeptide(L)'
;MTQPSPKPRRWLLAVDPRVYHWDTLFVKGKEMWRHAGSRPDALRQLKQVHRGDRVLCYHGRPEHSIYALAEVSRDPYPDPQDQDTKKLVIDLRALERLPRQVALAEMRDNRALRKVKFLKNTRLTICPLNDEEYSEVLRMAGIVATPGIPLP
;
A
#
# COMPACT_ATOMS: atom_id res chain seq x y z
N MET A 1 -24.67 20.16 6.27
CA MET A 1 -23.44 20.41 5.47
C MET A 1 -22.53 19.21 5.56
N THR A 2 -22.37 18.53 4.47
CA THR A 2 -21.39 17.45 4.38
C THR A 2 -20.02 18.06 4.21
N GLN A 3 -19.10 17.74 5.12
CA GLN A 3 -17.70 18.08 4.91
C GLN A 3 -17.17 17.31 3.70
N PRO A 4 -16.35 17.92 2.84
CA PRO A 4 -15.72 17.17 1.77
C PRO A 4 -14.88 16.04 2.35
N SER A 5 -14.94 14.87 1.71
CA SER A 5 -14.09 13.75 2.10
C SER A 5 -12.63 14.20 2.03
N PRO A 6 -11.80 13.83 3.02
CA PRO A 6 -10.38 14.14 2.93
C PRO A 6 -9.79 13.54 1.67
N LYS A 7 -8.82 14.24 1.08
CA LYS A 7 -8.10 13.74 -0.08
C LYS A 7 -7.47 12.39 0.27
N PRO A 8 -7.64 11.35 -0.57
CA PRO A 8 -7.04 10.05 -0.30
C PRO A 8 -5.53 10.13 -0.12
N ARG A 9 -5.03 9.46 0.88
CA ARG A 9 -3.60 9.29 1.08
C ARG A 9 -3.08 8.10 0.29
N ARG A 10 -1.77 8.03 0.19
CA ARG A 10 -1.08 6.99 -0.55
C ARG A 10 -0.14 6.25 0.39
N TRP A 11 -0.15 4.93 0.29
CA TRP A 11 0.61 4.04 1.18
C TRP A 11 1.33 2.97 0.36
N LEU A 12 2.47 2.55 0.87
CA LEU A 12 3.12 1.31 0.44
C LEU A 12 2.91 0.30 1.55
N LEU A 13 2.33 -0.86 1.21
CA LEU A 13 2.19 -1.98 2.14
C LEU A 13 3.06 -3.13 1.66
N ALA A 14 3.92 -3.62 2.54
CA ALA A 14 4.88 -4.66 2.21
C ALA A 14 4.54 -5.97 2.91
N VAL A 15 4.60 -7.06 2.16
CA VAL A 15 4.40 -8.41 2.68
C VAL A 15 5.51 -9.34 2.20
N ASP A 16 5.73 -10.43 2.92
CA ASP A 16 6.56 -11.54 2.46
C ASP A 16 5.68 -12.44 1.60
N PRO A 17 5.99 -12.59 0.28
CA PRO A 17 5.12 -13.39 -0.59
C PRO A 17 5.10 -14.88 -0.24
N ARG A 18 6.05 -15.35 0.55
CA ARG A 18 6.04 -16.74 1.05
C ARG A 18 5.01 -16.93 2.17
N VAL A 19 4.65 -15.84 2.87
CA VAL A 19 3.62 -15.84 3.92
C VAL A 19 2.27 -15.44 3.36
N TYR A 20 2.25 -14.39 2.54
CA TYR A 20 1.05 -13.87 1.90
C TYR A 20 1.41 -13.28 0.55
N HIS A 21 0.84 -13.84 -0.52
CA HIS A 21 1.01 -13.31 -1.87
C HIS A 21 -0.16 -12.41 -2.23
N TRP A 22 0.12 -11.24 -2.81
CA TRP A 22 -0.93 -10.28 -3.17
C TRP A 22 -1.97 -10.82 -4.14
N ASP A 23 -1.64 -11.87 -4.92
CA ASP A 23 -2.64 -12.54 -5.78
C ASP A 23 -3.83 -13.07 -4.99
N THR A 24 -3.63 -13.43 -3.73
CA THR A 24 -4.74 -13.86 -2.87
C THR A 24 -5.80 -12.77 -2.77
N LEU A 25 -5.40 -11.51 -2.65
CA LEU A 25 -6.34 -10.38 -2.63
C LEU A 25 -7.11 -10.30 -3.94
N PHE A 26 -6.44 -10.50 -5.08
CA PHE A 26 -7.09 -10.41 -6.39
C PHE A 26 -8.06 -11.55 -6.64
N VAL A 27 -7.75 -12.75 -6.18
CA VAL A 27 -8.66 -13.90 -6.27
C VAL A 27 -9.92 -13.64 -5.44
N LYS A 28 -9.78 -13.08 -4.25
CA LYS A 28 -10.91 -12.80 -3.35
C LYS A 28 -11.63 -11.48 -3.66
N GLY A 29 -10.95 -10.54 -4.29
CA GLY A 29 -11.45 -9.20 -4.57
C GLY A 29 -11.34 -8.25 -3.39
N LYS A 30 -11.64 -8.70 -2.19
CA LYS A 30 -11.50 -7.97 -0.92
C LYS A 30 -10.94 -8.88 0.14
N GLU A 31 -10.16 -8.33 1.05
CA GLU A 31 -9.63 -9.11 2.17
C GLU A 31 -9.22 -8.21 3.31
N MET A 32 -9.33 -8.74 4.53
CA MET A 32 -8.74 -8.13 5.70
C MET A 32 -7.22 -8.25 5.62
N TRP A 33 -6.51 -7.13 5.78
CA TRP A 33 -5.05 -7.11 5.79
C TRP A 33 -4.55 -6.96 7.22
N ARG A 34 -3.79 -7.94 7.69
CA ARG A 34 -3.31 -8.04 9.07
C ARG A 34 -1.80 -8.16 9.18
N HIS A 35 -1.07 -7.74 8.15
CA HIS A 35 0.37 -7.96 8.07
C HIS A 35 1.21 -6.77 8.52
N ALA A 36 0.59 -5.76 9.14
CA ALA A 36 1.31 -4.61 9.68
C ALA A 36 2.27 -4.98 10.82
N GLY A 37 1.92 -6.03 11.57
CA GLY A 37 2.65 -6.41 12.78
C GLY A 37 2.20 -5.61 13.99
N SER A 38 2.91 -5.78 15.11
CA SER A 38 2.57 -5.15 16.38
C SER A 38 3.56 -4.04 16.78
N ARG A 39 4.47 -3.65 15.89
CA ARG A 39 5.46 -2.62 16.19
C ARG A 39 4.77 -1.26 16.37
N PRO A 40 5.19 -0.45 17.36
CA PRO A 40 4.55 0.85 17.61
C PRO A 40 4.55 1.80 16.41
N ASP A 41 5.63 1.79 15.62
CA ASP A 41 5.72 2.63 14.41
C ASP A 41 4.69 2.22 13.36
N ALA A 42 4.51 0.92 13.13
CA ALA A 42 3.52 0.40 12.20
C ALA A 42 2.09 0.74 12.66
N LEU A 43 1.80 0.57 13.94
CA LEU A 43 0.48 0.90 14.50
C LEU A 43 0.19 2.39 14.38
N ARG A 44 1.20 3.24 14.59
CA ARG A 44 1.05 4.68 14.47
C ARG A 44 0.65 5.08 13.04
N GLN A 45 1.32 4.49 12.05
CA GLN A 45 1.00 4.75 10.65
C GLN A 45 -0.39 4.20 10.30
N LEU A 46 -0.70 2.99 10.76
CA LEU A 46 -1.96 2.34 10.44
C LEU A 46 -3.16 3.14 10.94
N LYS A 47 -3.03 3.80 12.09
CA LYS A 47 -4.08 4.68 12.63
C LYS A 47 -4.39 5.88 11.73
N GLN A 48 -3.51 6.22 10.81
CA GLN A 48 -3.68 7.34 9.89
C GLN A 48 -4.29 6.91 8.54
N VAL A 49 -4.46 5.61 8.34
CA VAL A 49 -5.07 5.09 7.13
C VAL A 49 -6.59 5.33 7.17
N HIS A 50 -7.16 5.67 6.03
CA HIS A 50 -8.60 5.93 5.90
C HIS A 50 -9.16 5.20 4.70
N ARG A 51 -10.43 4.85 4.80
CA ARG A 51 -11.18 4.33 3.66
C ARG A 51 -11.00 5.25 2.46
N GLY A 52 -10.74 4.67 1.29
CA GLY A 52 -10.48 5.41 0.06
C GLY A 52 -9.00 5.65 -0.24
N ASP A 53 -8.13 5.43 0.74
CA ASP A 53 -6.70 5.55 0.51
C ASP A 53 -6.22 4.52 -0.52
N ARG A 54 -5.16 4.86 -1.24
CA ARG A 54 -4.57 4.00 -2.26
C ARG A 54 -3.33 3.32 -1.73
N VAL A 55 -3.07 2.12 -2.24
CA VAL A 55 -2.00 1.25 -1.75
C VAL A 55 -1.17 0.73 -2.90
N LEU A 56 0.15 0.89 -2.77
CA LEU A 56 1.11 0.15 -3.57
C LEU A 56 1.42 -1.15 -2.84
N CYS A 57 1.14 -2.28 -3.48
CA CYS A 57 1.30 -3.61 -2.90
C CYS A 57 2.70 -4.14 -3.24
N TYR A 58 3.57 -4.21 -2.23
CA TYR A 58 4.97 -4.60 -2.40
C TYR A 58 5.19 -6.03 -1.89
N HIS A 59 5.94 -6.82 -2.66
CA HIS A 59 6.45 -8.11 -2.24
C HIS A 59 7.91 -7.99 -1.83
N GLY A 60 8.26 -8.49 -0.64
CA GLY A 60 9.63 -8.63 -0.20
C GLY A 60 10.35 -9.76 -0.94
N ARG A 61 11.30 -10.43 -0.25
CA ARG A 61 12.06 -11.53 -0.87
C ARG A 61 11.15 -12.59 -1.49
N PRO A 62 11.53 -13.15 -2.65
CA PRO A 62 12.70 -12.80 -3.47
C PRO A 62 12.44 -11.69 -4.49
N GLU A 63 11.19 -11.26 -4.66
CA GLU A 63 10.80 -10.36 -5.75
C GLU A 63 11.32 -8.94 -5.57
N HIS A 64 11.26 -8.38 -4.37
CA HIS A 64 11.62 -6.99 -4.08
C HIS A 64 11.03 -6.01 -5.10
N SER A 65 9.70 -6.04 -5.25
CA SER A 65 9.03 -5.20 -6.25
C SER A 65 7.60 -4.83 -5.84
N ILE A 66 7.13 -3.70 -6.40
CA ILE A 66 5.71 -3.34 -6.37
C ILE A 66 5.00 -4.21 -7.40
N TYR A 67 3.95 -4.89 -6.96
CA TYR A 67 3.23 -5.90 -7.75
C TYR A 67 1.89 -5.41 -8.26
N ALA A 68 1.15 -4.66 -7.42
CA ALA A 68 -0.24 -4.34 -7.69
C ALA A 68 -0.68 -3.09 -6.95
N LEU A 69 -1.90 -2.65 -7.26
CA LEU A 69 -2.58 -1.55 -6.60
C LEU A 69 -3.81 -2.06 -5.87
N ALA A 70 -4.09 -1.47 -4.71
CA ALA A 70 -5.29 -1.75 -3.94
C ALA A 70 -5.86 -0.45 -3.38
N GLU A 71 -7.06 -0.55 -2.82
CA GLU A 71 -7.74 0.56 -2.16
C GLU A 71 -8.15 0.11 -0.77
N VAL A 72 -8.00 0.98 0.21
CA VAL A 72 -8.51 0.75 1.55
C VAL A 72 -10.04 0.83 1.50
N SER A 73 -10.74 -0.25 1.86
CA SER A 73 -12.19 -0.31 1.80
C SER A 73 -12.87 -0.16 3.17
N ARG A 74 -12.09 -0.17 4.24
CA ARG A 74 -12.57 0.03 5.61
C ARG A 74 -11.47 0.66 6.46
N ASP A 75 -11.85 1.65 7.28
CA ASP A 75 -10.95 2.26 8.25
C ASP A 75 -10.36 1.21 9.21
N PRO A 76 -9.20 1.50 9.83
CA PRO A 76 -8.60 0.57 10.79
C PRO A 76 -9.56 0.20 11.92
N TYR A 77 -9.52 -1.07 12.31
CA TYR A 77 -10.32 -1.60 13.41
C TYR A 77 -9.53 -2.69 14.14
N PRO A 78 -9.90 -3.01 15.40
CA PRO A 78 -9.21 -4.06 16.13
C PRO A 78 -9.32 -5.41 15.42
N ASP A 79 -8.22 -6.17 15.38
CA ASP A 79 -8.22 -7.50 14.79
C ASP A 79 -9.18 -8.41 15.58
N PRO A 80 -10.25 -8.93 14.95
CA PRO A 80 -11.21 -9.76 15.66
C PRO A 80 -10.65 -11.09 16.16
N GLN A 81 -9.48 -11.51 15.64
CA GLN A 81 -8.81 -12.73 16.09
C GLN A 81 -7.77 -12.48 17.17
N ASP A 82 -7.49 -11.21 17.48
CA ASP A 82 -6.52 -10.86 18.51
C ASP A 82 -7.26 -10.32 19.75
N GLN A 83 -7.26 -11.12 20.82
CA GLN A 83 -7.94 -10.76 22.06
C GLN A 83 -7.22 -9.62 22.81
N ASP A 84 -5.98 -9.33 22.48
CA ASP A 84 -5.18 -8.30 23.14
C ASP A 84 -5.49 -6.88 22.64
N THR A 85 -6.35 -6.73 21.67
CA THR A 85 -6.91 -5.49 21.13
C THR A 85 -5.92 -4.42 20.66
N LYS A 86 -4.62 -4.73 20.69
CA LYS A 86 -3.56 -3.80 20.27
C LYS A 86 -3.29 -3.84 18.78
N LYS A 87 -3.62 -4.95 18.12
CA LYS A 87 -3.43 -5.09 16.69
C LYS A 87 -4.59 -4.48 15.93
N LEU A 88 -4.25 -3.69 14.94
CA LEU A 88 -5.23 -3.12 14.03
C LEU A 88 -5.12 -3.80 12.67
N VAL A 89 -6.24 -3.90 12.01
CA VAL A 89 -6.35 -4.39 10.63
C VAL A 89 -7.11 -3.38 9.79
N ILE A 90 -6.95 -3.47 8.49
CA ILE A 90 -7.73 -2.72 7.51
C ILE A 90 -8.30 -3.69 6.50
N ASP A 91 -9.36 -3.30 5.80
CA ASP A 91 -9.83 -4.06 4.67
C ASP A 91 -9.32 -3.43 3.38
N LEU A 92 -8.89 -4.27 2.46
CA LEU A 92 -8.39 -3.86 1.16
C LEU A 92 -9.27 -4.42 0.06
N ARG A 93 -9.40 -3.66 -1.01
CA ARG A 93 -10.04 -4.06 -2.25
C ARG A 93 -9.00 -4.07 -3.36
N ALA A 94 -8.94 -5.14 -4.13
CA ALA A 94 -8.04 -5.22 -5.28
C ALA A 94 -8.43 -4.19 -6.33
N LEU A 95 -7.48 -3.46 -6.88
CA LEU A 95 -7.71 -2.54 -7.99
C LEU A 95 -7.14 -3.10 -9.29
N GLU A 96 -5.81 -3.25 -9.35
CA GLU A 96 -5.14 -3.59 -10.60
C GLU A 96 -3.79 -4.23 -10.32
N ARG A 97 -3.47 -5.31 -11.02
CA ARG A 97 -2.09 -5.78 -11.10
C ARG A 97 -1.33 -4.84 -12.03
N LEU A 98 -0.09 -4.48 -11.67
CA LEU A 98 0.68 -3.56 -12.50
C LEU A 98 0.99 -4.19 -13.86
N PRO A 99 0.91 -3.41 -14.95
CA PRO A 99 1.35 -3.88 -16.26
C PRO A 99 2.81 -4.32 -16.26
N ARG A 100 3.63 -3.63 -15.45
CA ARG A 100 5.03 -3.93 -15.21
C ARG A 100 5.32 -3.74 -13.73
N GLN A 101 5.91 -4.75 -13.10
CA GLN A 101 6.35 -4.62 -11.70
C GLN A 101 7.47 -3.60 -11.60
N VAL A 102 7.50 -2.86 -10.50
CA VAL A 102 8.52 -1.83 -10.25
C VAL A 102 9.49 -2.36 -9.19
N ALA A 103 10.72 -2.64 -9.62
CA ALA A 103 11.73 -3.21 -8.74
C ALA A 103 12.25 -2.19 -7.72
N LEU A 104 12.62 -2.67 -6.53
CA LEU A 104 13.24 -1.85 -5.49
C LEU A 104 14.47 -1.10 -6.01
N ALA A 105 15.32 -1.78 -6.79
CA ALA A 105 16.52 -1.18 -7.36
C ALA A 105 16.19 0.01 -8.28
N GLU A 106 15.13 -0.12 -9.08
CA GLU A 106 14.68 0.96 -9.95
C GLU A 106 14.19 2.16 -9.16
N MET A 107 13.46 1.89 -8.08
CA MET A 107 12.97 2.97 -7.20
C MET A 107 14.12 3.71 -6.54
N ARG A 108 15.18 2.98 -6.13
CA ARG A 108 16.37 3.59 -5.52
C ARG A 108 17.14 4.48 -6.48
N ASP A 109 17.09 4.17 -7.77
CA ASP A 109 17.74 4.97 -8.80
C ASP A 109 16.93 6.19 -9.25
N ASN A 110 15.71 6.31 -8.76
CA ASN A 110 14.78 7.37 -9.17
C ASN A 110 14.82 8.54 -8.18
N ARG A 111 15.27 9.71 -8.65
CA ARG A 111 15.40 10.89 -7.81
C ARG A 111 14.08 11.36 -7.19
N ALA A 112 12.97 11.19 -7.89
CA ALA A 112 11.66 11.56 -7.38
C ALA A 112 11.25 10.77 -6.14
N LEU A 113 11.84 9.59 -5.94
CA LEU A 113 11.52 8.69 -4.83
C LEU A 113 12.55 8.74 -3.70
N ARG A 114 13.55 9.60 -3.78
CA ARG A 114 14.69 9.62 -2.83
C ARG A 114 14.28 9.81 -1.37
N LYS A 115 13.13 10.42 -1.10
CA LYS A 115 12.65 10.68 0.26
C LYS A 115 11.74 9.60 0.80
N VAL A 116 11.41 8.59 0.00
CA VAL A 116 10.57 7.48 0.44
C VAL A 116 11.31 6.67 1.51
N LYS A 117 10.77 6.65 2.71
CA LYS A 117 11.44 6.01 3.86
C LYS A 117 11.65 4.51 3.66
N PHE A 118 10.73 3.85 2.98
CA PHE A 118 10.81 2.42 2.70
C PHE A 118 12.10 2.06 1.96
N LEU A 119 12.60 2.93 1.07
CA LEU A 119 13.81 2.64 0.30
C LEU A 119 15.06 2.57 1.18
N LYS A 120 15.04 3.23 2.34
CA LYS A 120 16.14 3.20 3.32
C LYS A 120 15.92 2.15 4.42
N ASN A 121 14.69 1.67 4.59
CA ASN A 121 14.35 0.69 5.61
C ASN A 121 13.26 -0.24 5.07
N THR A 122 13.68 -1.30 4.41
CA THR A 122 12.78 -2.28 3.79
C THR A 122 12.13 -3.24 4.80
N ARG A 123 12.38 -3.05 6.09
CA ARG A 123 11.68 -3.79 7.15
C ARG A 123 10.33 -3.16 7.50
N LEU A 124 10.06 -1.96 7.01
CA LEU A 124 8.75 -1.33 7.19
C LEU A 124 7.68 -2.17 6.49
N THR A 125 6.55 -2.35 7.16
CA THR A 125 5.39 -3.02 6.58
C THR A 125 4.39 -2.03 6.00
N ILE A 126 4.46 -0.79 6.45
CA ILE A 126 3.60 0.30 6.00
C ILE A 126 4.42 1.58 5.93
N CYS A 127 4.31 2.29 4.82
CA CYS A 127 5.06 3.51 4.58
C CYS A 127 4.20 4.52 3.85
N PRO A 128 4.08 5.77 4.35
CA PRO A 128 3.32 6.80 3.66
C PRO A 128 4.07 7.28 2.42
N LEU A 129 3.32 7.68 1.41
CA LEU A 129 3.83 8.27 0.18
C LEU A 129 3.09 9.57 -0.07
N ASN A 130 3.78 10.54 -0.69
CA ASN A 130 3.07 11.70 -1.21
C ASN A 130 2.51 11.39 -2.60
N ASP A 131 1.68 12.30 -3.12
CA ASP A 131 1.01 12.10 -4.42
C ASP A 131 2.01 11.97 -5.56
N GLU A 132 3.09 12.75 -5.52
CA GLU A 132 4.12 12.74 -6.57
C GLU A 132 4.87 11.41 -6.59
N GLU A 133 5.21 10.88 -5.41
CA GLU A 133 5.89 9.59 -5.28
C GLU A 133 5.00 8.46 -5.80
N TYR A 134 3.73 8.47 -5.42
CA TYR A 134 2.77 7.49 -5.91
C TYR A 134 2.62 7.55 -7.43
N SER A 135 2.43 8.75 -7.97
CA SER A 135 2.28 8.95 -9.41
C SER A 135 3.52 8.51 -10.19
N GLU A 136 4.72 8.75 -9.63
CA GLU A 136 5.97 8.33 -10.27
C GLU A 136 6.06 6.81 -10.36
N VAL A 137 5.68 6.09 -9.30
CA VAL A 137 5.65 4.63 -9.35
C VAL A 137 4.68 4.14 -10.41
N LEU A 138 3.49 4.75 -10.51
CA LEU A 138 2.52 4.37 -11.56
C LEU A 138 3.11 4.58 -12.96
N ARG A 139 3.82 5.70 -13.16
CA ARG A 139 4.50 5.96 -14.44
C ARG A 139 5.54 4.88 -14.75
N MET A 140 6.36 4.51 -13.75
CA MET A 140 7.37 3.45 -13.90
C MET A 140 6.73 2.11 -14.24
N ALA A 141 5.53 1.87 -13.74
CA ALA A 141 4.76 0.63 -13.99
C ALA A 141 4.08 0.61 -15.35
N GLY A 142 4.14 1.70 -16.10
CA GLY A 142 3.50 1.79 -17.41
C GLY A 142 2.04 2.21 -17.38
N ILE A 143 1.58 2.75 -16.25
CA ILE A 143 0.22 3.31 -16.17
C ILE A 143 0.27 4.74 -16.69
N VAL A 144 -0.43 4.98 -17.79
CA VAL A 144 -0.45 6.28 -18.47
C VAL A 144 -1.61 7.11 -17.97
N ALA A 145 -1.34 8.37 -17.63
CA ALA A 145 -2.38 9.32 -17.29
C ALA A 145 -3.23 9.61 -18.52
N THR A 146 -4.56 9.48 -18.38
CA THR A 146 -5.52 9.82 -19.42
C THR A 146 -6.24 11.11 -19.02
N PRO A 147 -6.26 12.14 -19.86
CA PRO A 147 -6.96 13.38 -19.54
C PRO A 147 -8.42 13.11 -19.16
N GLY A 148 -8.87 13.67 -18.03
CA GLY A 148 -10.23 13.53 -17.54
C GLY A 148 -10.50 12.24 -16.77
N ILE A 149 -9.55 11.31 -16.69
CA ILE A 149 -9.70 10.06 -15.94
C ILE A 149 -8.66 10.07 -14.80
N PRO A 150 -9.09 9.99 -13.52
CA PRO A 150 -8.16 9.94 -12.40
C PRO A 150 -7.26 8.70 -12.45
N LEU A 151 -6.04 8.83 -11.97
CA LEU A 151 -5.16 7.68 -11.79
C LEU A 151 -5.76 6.74 -10.74
N PRO A 152 -5.55 5.41 -10.90
CA PRO A 152 -5.98 4.44 -9.92
C PRO A 152 -5.37 4.65 -8.54
#